data_6e33533dd4ce1c56de361017802ac441
#
_entry.id   6e33533dd4ce1c56de361017802ac441
#
_cell.length_a   1.000
_cell.length_b   1.000
_cell.length_c   1.000
_cell.angle_alpha   90.00
_cell.angle_beta   90.00
_cell.angle_gamma   90.00
#
_symmetry.space_group_name_H-M   'P 1'
#
loop_
_entity.id
_entity.type
_entity.pdbx_description
1 polymer ?
#
loop_
_entity_poly.entity_id
_entity_poly.type
_entity_poly.pdbx_seq_one_letter_code
_entity_poly.pdbx_strand_id
1 'polypeptide(L)'
;MNYFGKILKFGLPYKKFAFLNVFFNILYALFSALSYVAMIPMMQILFGTTKQTFEPPVYNEVEGIKNYVEGFFNYKITQYMSEDSGKALMFVIATIITLFFLKNIFNYLAMFFITFLRNGVLKDLRNALYKKTTALPVSFFSEKKKGDLMARISSDVLELQHSFLSVLELIVRDPLTIIFSLIVMFTFSTKLTLFVLIFIPISGAIISQIGKSLKKKSGRVQEEQGEFLSILEETIGGIKIIKAFNSENIFIKKFSDSTQRFFKYSNDLLNRQNMASPVSEFLGILVISILLWYGGKMVLLDQTLNGAIFLSYMGLAYNILTPAKGISRSLYNIKKGDAAAQRVLEILEAKDDMADDPDAVVIDKLNDKIVFKNIYFSYESKIILKDFSLNLKKGQTIALVGASGSGKTTVANLLNRFYDINNGALTIDGIAINKIKKSSLYGLTGMVTQDSILFNDTVRNNISLGNPNASEKEIKEAAKIANAEEFILNLENGYETVIGESGNKLSGGQKQRLSIARAILKNPDVLILDEATSALDTASEKLVQNALEYLMKNRTSLVIAHRLSTIQKADLIVVMNKGEIVETGNHKSLMGVDSTYKKLVDLQTF
;
A
#
# COMPACT_ATOMS: atom_id res chain seq x y z
N MET A 1 4.80 3.79 -19.12
CA MET A 1 5.45 4.52 -18.00
C MET A 1 4.65 5.74 -17.50
N ASN A 2 3.34 5.82 -17.83
CA ASN A 2 2.55 7.00 -17.46
C ASN A 2 2.28 7.12 -15.95
N TYR A 3 2.02 6.01 -15.28
CA TYR A 3 1.65 6.02 -13.84
C TYR A 3 2.87 6.04 -12.94
N PHE A 4 3.86 5.22 -13.24
CA PHE A 4 5.10 5.16 -12.46
C PHE A 4 5.85 6.52 -12.44
N GLY A 5 5.80 7.28 -13.55
CA GLY A 5 6.36 8.63 -13.63
C GLY A 5 5.77 9.62 -12.61
N LYS A 6 4.46 9.50 -12.29
CA LYS A 6 3.82 10.31 -11.24
C LYS A 6 4.34 9.93 -9.84
N ILE A 7 4.57 8.64 -9.61
CA ILE A 7 5.11 8.14 -8.33
C ILE A 7 6.56 8.58 -8.11
N LEU A 8 7.36 8.75 -9.18
CA LEU A 8 8.73 9.24 -9.07
C LEU A 8 8.84 10.60 -8.36
N LYS A 9 7.78 11.41 -8.39
CA LYS A 9 7.75 12.70 -7.65
C LYS A 9 7.95 12.52 -6.15
N PHE A 10 7.53 11.40 -5.57
CA PHE A 10 7.80 11.07 -4.16
C PHE A 10 9.29 10.82 -3.88
N GLY A 11 10.11 10.64 -4.91
CA GLY A 11 11.57 10.58 -4.78
C GLY A 11 12.26 11.93 -4.65
N LEU A 12 11.59 13.04 -4.99
CA LEU A 12 12.20 14.37 -4.99
C LEU A 12 12.78 14.81 -3.63
N PRO A 13 12.15 14.56 -2.47
CA PRO A 13 12.73 14.86 -1.16
C PRO A 13 14.06 14.15 -0.92
N TYR A 14 14.26 13.00 -1.57
CA TYR A 14 15.39 12.09 -1.42
C TYR A 14 16.45 12.24 -2.52
N LYS A 15 16.40 13.30 -3.33
CA LYS A 15 17.31 13.55 -4.47
C LYS A 15 18.80 13.48 -4.12
N LYS A 16 19.20 13.84 -2.90
CA LYS A 16 20.59 13.72 -2.41
C LYS A 16 21.05 12.27 -2.45
N PHE A 17 20.22 11.33 -2.01
CA PHE A 17 20.56 9.91 -2.01
C PHE A 17 20.57 9.33 -3.43
N ALA A 18 19.67 9.81 -4.31
CA ALA A 18 19.70 9.45 -5.72
C ALA A 18 21.01 9.90 -6.38
N PHE A 19 21.44 11.14 -6.14
CA PHE A 19 22.70 11.68 -6.66
C PHE A 19 23.91 10.87 -6.16
N LEU A 20 23.99 10.59 -4.85
CA LEU A 20 25.06 9.77 -4.28
C LEU A 20 25.08 8.35 -4.86
N ASN A 21 23.89 7.74 -5.05
CA ASN A 21 23.79 6.44 -5.70
C ASN A 21 24.35 6.50 -7.14
N VAL A 22 23.98 7.50 -7.93
CA VAL A 22 24.51 7.68 -9.29
C VAL A 22 26.03 7.87 -9.27
N PHE A 23 26.53 8.74 -8.40
CA PHE A 23 27.96 9.01 -8.25
C PHE A 23 28.76 7.73 -7.94
N PHE A 24 28.33 6.96 -6.95
CA PHE A 24 29.00 5.71 -6.60
C PHE A 24 28.85 4.61 -7.67
N ASN A 25 27.74 4.60 -8.42
CA ASN A 25 27.61 3.70 -9.57
C ASN A 25 28.57 4.07 -10.73
N ILE A 26 28.85 5.34 -10.95
CA ILE A 26 29.88 5.78 -11.92
C ILE A 26 31.26 5.27 -11.48
N LEU A 27 31.62 5.46 -10.21
CA LEU A 27 32.88 4.94 -9.67
C LEU A 27 32.93 3.42 -9.74
N TYR A 28 31.86 2.72 -9.37
CA TYR A 28 31.76 1.28 -9.51
C TYR A 28 32.03 0.80 -10.94
N ALA A 29 31.40 1.42 -11.92
CA ALA A 29 31.55 1.05 -13.32
C ALA A 29 32.98 1.31 -13.84
N LEU A 30 33.56 2.45 -13.45
CA LEU A 30 34.95 2.81 -13.78
C LEU A 30 35.92 1.80 -13.17
N PHE A 31 35.87 1.55 -11.87
CA PHE A 31 36.77 0.62 -11.17
C PHE A 31 36.52 -0.82 -11.61
N SER A 32 35.30 -1.17 -12.03
CA SER A 32 35.00 -2.46 -12.63
C SER A 32 35.78 -2.68 -13.94
N ALA A 33 35.81 -1.69 -14.83
CA ALA A 33 36.57 -1.76 -16.06
C ALA A 33 38.09 -1.77 -15.81
N LEU A 34 38.59 -0.89 -14.94
CA LEU A 34 40.01 -0.79 -14.58
C LEU A 34 40.54 -2.06 -13.92
N SER A 35 39.73 -2.79 -13.17
CA SER A 35 40.11 -4.07 -12.55
C SER A 35 40.50 -5.11 -13.59
N TYR A 36 39.84 -5.14 -14.75
CA TYR A 36 40.19 -6.05 -15.85
C TYR A 36 41.41 -5.57 -16.65
N VAL A 37 41.58 -4.23 -16.78
CA VAL A 37 42.80 -3.66 -17.43
C VAL A 37 44.04 -4.00 -16.61
N ALA A 38 43.97 -3.95 -15.29
CA ALA A 38 45.07 -4.28 -14.39
C ALA A 38 45.49 -5.76 -14.45
N MET A 39 44.70 -6.66 -15.07
CA MET A 39 45.09 -8.03 -15.32
C MET A 39 46.13 -8.16 -16.48
N ILE A 40 46.23 -7.17 -17.37
CA ILE A 40 47.16 -7.20 -18.51
C ILE A 40 48.60 -7.34 -18.04
N PRO A 41 49.15 -6.47 -17.19
CA PRO A 41 50.53 -6.59 -16.74
C PRO A 41 50.77 -7.89 -15.94
N MET A 42 49.78 -8.39 -15.20
CA MET A 42 49.89 -9.69 -14.53
C MET A 42 50.13 -10.80 -15.55
N MET A 43 49.36 -10.85 -16.62
CA MET A 43 49.52 -11.85 -17.68
C MET A 43 50.83 -11.67 -18.45
N GLN A 44 51.26 -10.41 -18.67
CA GLN A 44 52.53 -10.11 -19.31
C GLN A 44 53.73 -10.61 -18.49
N ILE A 45 53.70 -10.47 -17.17
CA ILE A 45 54.75 -11.02 -16.29
C ILE A 45 54.74 -12.54 -16.33
N LEU A 46 53.56 -13.18 -16.23
CA LEU A 46 53.44 -14.64 -16.24
C LEU A 46 53.89 -15.27 -17.55
N PHE A 47 53.65 -14.61 -18.68
CA PHE A 47 54.04 -15.11 -20.01
C PHE A 47 55.41 -14.59 -20.49
N GLY A 48 56.12 -13.80 -19.67
CA GLY A 48 57.42 -13.25 -20.03
C GLY A 48 57.40 -12.25 -21.20
N THR A 49 56.27 -11.60 -21.44
CA THR A 49 56.04 -10.64 -22.55
C THR A 49 56.06 -9.19 -22.12
N THR A 50 56.55 -8.91 -20.92
CA THR A 50 56.59 -7.56 -20.32
C THR A 50 57.55 -6.65 -21.09
N LYS A 51 57.06 -5.50 -21.56
CA LYS A 51 57.94 -4.45 -22.12
C LYS A 51 58.63 -3.73 -20.97
N GLN A 52 59.97 -3.83 -20.91
CA GLN A 52 60.75 -3.15 -19.88
C GLN A 52 60.90 -1.68 -20.20
N THR A 53 60.62 -0.81 -19.22
CA THR A 53 60.74 0.65 -19.28
C THR A 53 61.63 1.08 -18.12
N PHE A 54 62.84 1.52 -18.41
CA PHE A 54 63.84 1.87 -17.39
C PHE A 54 63.83 3.37 -17.00
N GLU A 55 63.24 4.19 -17.84
CA GLU A 55 63.15 5.65 -17.58
C GLU A 55 61.79 5.98 -16.96
N PRO A 56 61.77 6.87 -15.92
CA PRO A 56 60.52 7.31 -15.36
C PRO A 56 59.76 8.14 -16.40
N PRO A 57 58.43 7.92 -16.57
CA PRO A 57 57.65 8.70 -17.53
C PRO A 57 57.55 10.15 -17.10
N VAL A 58 57.69 11.05 -18.06
CA VAL A 58 57.45 12.49 -17.88
C VAL A 58 56.06 12.81 -18.38
N TYR A 59 55.29 13.55 -17.57
CA TYR A 59 53.95 13.99 -17.98
C TYR A 59 54.03 14.92 -19.18
N ASN A 60 53.40 14.57 -20.27
CA ASN A 60 53.27 15.36 -21.47
C ASN A 60 51.79 15.58 -21.77
N GLU A 61 51.33 16.85 -21.88
CA GLU A 61 49.95 17.19 -22.15
C GLU A 61 49.45 16.61 -23.48
N VAL A 62 50.31 16.44 -24.49
CA VAL A 62 49.95 15.89 -25.80
C VAL A 62 49.64 14.39 -25.70
N GLU A 63 50.33 13.65 -24.83
CA GLU A 63 50.15 12.20 -24.63
C GLU A 63 49.06 11.88 -23.59
N GLY A 64 48.74 12.84 -22.74
CA GLY A 64 47.66 12.79 -21.76
C GLY A 64 47.94 11.88 -20.56
N ILE A 65 47.04 12.00 -19.57
CA ILE A 65 47.14 11.26 -18.29
C ILE A 65 47.21 9.75 -18.46
N LYS A 66 46.54 9.19 -19.49
CA LYS A 66 46.51 7.74 -19.74
C LYS A 66 47.93 7.20 -19.97
N ASN A 67 48.68 7.80 -20.88
CA ASN A 67 50.01 7.33 -21.24
C ASN A 67 51.01 7.52 -20.08
N TYR A 68 50.83 8.59 -19.32
CA TYR A 68 51.64 8.82 -18.12
C TYR A 68 51.38 7.73 -17.05
N VAL A 69 50.13 7.42 -16.74
CA VAL A 69 49.78 6.39 -15.74
C VAL A 69 50.25 5.01 -16.19
N GLU A 70 50.04 4.67 -17.47
CA GLU A 70 50.49 3.40 -18.05
C GLU A 70 52.04 3.29 -18.03
N GLY A 71 52.73 4.36 -18.41
CA GLY A 71 54.19 4.45 -18.35
C GLY A 71 54.72 4.33 -16.91
N PHE A 72 54.11 5.03 -15.95
CA PHE A 72 54.50 4.93 -14.55
C PHE A 72 54.31 3.53 -13.98
N PHE A 73 53.24 2.87 -14.35
CA PHE A 73 52.93 1.52 -13.91
C PHE A 73 53.95 0.53 -14.50
N ASN A 74 54.24 0.65 -15.80
CA ASN A 74 55.26 -0.18 -16.48
C ASN A 74 56.67 0.06 -15.94
N TYR A 75 57.02 1.33 -15.63
CA TYR A 75 58.30 1.67 -14.98
C TYR A 75 58.42 0.98 -13.61
N LYS A 76 57.39 1.06 -12.76
CA LYS A 76 57.39 0.40 -11.45
C LYS A 76 57.50 -1.13 -11.56
N ILE A 77 56.78 -1.73 -12.49
CA ILE A 77 56.87 -3.17 -12.76
C ILE A 77 58.32 -3.53 -13.19
N THR A 78 58.92 -2.76 -14.09
CA THR A 78 60.29 -2.99 -14.54
C THR A 78 61.30 -2.85 -13.40
N GLN A 79 61.13 -1.87 -12.54
CA GLN A 79 61.95 -1.67 -11.33
C GLN A 79 61.88 -2.87 -10.37
N TYR A 80 60.68 -3.38 -10.07
CA TYR A 80 60.54 -4.59 -9.23
C TYR A 80 61.01 -5.86 -9.94
N MET A 81 60.81 -5.95 -11.26
CA MET A 81 61.23 -7.10 -12.05
C MET A 81 62.75 -7.25 -12.17
N SER A 82 63.49 -6.11 -12.15
CA SER A 82 64.98 -6.11 -12.10
C SER A 82 65.54 -6.62 -10.78
N GLU A 83 64.75 -6.52 -9.67
CA GLU A 83 65.13 -7.09 -8.38
C GLU A 83 64.71 -8.56 -8.25
N ASP A 84 63.44 -8.85 -8.50
CA ASP A 84 62.82 -10.19 -8.45
C ASP A 84 61.46 -10.16 -9.16
N SER A 85 61.26 -11.09 -10.12
CA SER A 85 60.00 -11.26 -10.82
C SER A 85 58.79 -11.53 -9.85
N GLY A 86 59.07 -12.18 -8.71
CA GLY A 86 58.08 -12.42 -7.68
C GLY A 86 57.56 -11.12 -7.02
N LYS A 87 58.48 -10.14 -6.80
CA LYS A 87 58.08 -8.81 -6.26
C LYS A 87 57.23 -8.04 -7.26
N ALA A 88 57.55 -8.07 -8.54
CA ALA A 88 56.75 -7.44 -9.59
C ALA A 88 55.35 -8.06 -9.66
N LEU A 89 55.23 -9.38 -9.59
CA LEU A 89 53.93 -10.09 -9.56
C LEU A 89 53.13 -9.70 -8.29
N MET A 90 53.78 -9.68 -7.14
CA MET A 90 53.12 -9.28 -5.86
C MET A 90 52.59 -7.85 -5.92
N PHE A 91 53.31 -6.89 -6.50
CA PHE A 91 52.88 -5.50 -6.70
C PHE A 91 51.63 -5.43 -7.58
N VAL A 92 51.60 -6.15 -8.70
CA VAL A 92 50.43 -6.16 -9.60
C VAL A 92 49.23 -6.84 -8.95
N ILE A 93 49.43 -7.96 -8.24
CA ILE A 93 48.35 -8.64 -7.49
C ILE A 93 47.79 -7.70 -6.42
N ALA A 94 48.62 -6.99 -5.66
CA ALA A 94 48.15 -6.02 -4.67
C ALA A 94 47.33 -4.89 -5.31
N THR A 95 47.73 -4.42 -6.48
CA THR A 95 46.99 -3.42 -7.27
C THR A 95 45.61 -3.96 -7.69
N ILE A 96 45.55 -5.20 -8.23
CA ILE A 96 44.29 -5.85 -8.61
C ILE A 96 43.36 -5.97 -7.40
N ILE A 97 43.88 -6.47 -6.27
CA ILE A 97 43.11 -6.59 -5.03
C ILE A 97 42.55 -5.22 -4.58
N THR A 98 43.38 -4.18 -4.64
CA THR A 98 42.97 -2.81 -4.29
C THR A 98 41.85 -2.30 -5.20
N LEU A 99 41.96 -2.49 -6.51
CA LEU A 99 40.92 -2.07 -7.47
C LEU A 99 39.61 -2.84 -7.27
N PHE A 100 39.67 -4.14 -7.04
CA PHE A 100 38.50 -4.95 -6.75
C PHE A 100 37.88 -4.57 -5.38
N PHE A 101 38.68 -4.24 -4.39
CA PHE A 101 38.21 -3.76 -3.09
C PHE A 101 37.48 -2.44 -3.23
N LEU A 102 38.06 -1.45 -3.92
CA LEU A 102 37.43 -0.16 -4.19
C LEU A 102 36.14 -0.31 -5.01
N LYS A 103 36.14 -1.14 -6.06
CA LYS A 103 34.94 -1.50 -6.81
C LYS A 103 33.82 -1.98 -5.88
N ASN A 104 34.12 -2.89 -4.96
CA ASN A 104 33.12 -3.45 -4.06
C ASN A 104 32.65 -2.44 -3.00
N ILE A 105 33.55 -1.56 -2.49
CA ILE A 105 33.16 -0.46 -1.62
C ILE A 105 32.17 0.47 -2.33
N PHE A 106 32.49 0.89 -3.57
CA PHE A 106 31.60 1.78 -4.31
C PHE A 106 30.25 1.13 -4.65
N ASN A 107 30.26 -0.17 -4.95
CA ASN A 107 29.02 -0.93 -5.11
C ASN A 107 28.19 -0.93 -3.81
N TYR A 108 28.83 -1.20 -2.68
CA TYR A 108 28.16 -1.16 -1.38
C TYR A 108 27.59 0.22 -1.05
N LEU A 109 28.38 1.28 -1.26
CA LEU A 109 27.93 2.65 -1.03
C LEU A 109 26.76 3.04 -1.93
N ALA A 110 26.78 2.65 -3.21
CA ALA A 110 25.65 2.83 -4.11
C ALA A 110 24.38 2.14 -3.57
N MET A 111 24.49 0.89 -3.11
CA MET A 111 23.37 0.12 -2.52
C MET A 111 22.93 0.69 -1.17
N PHE A 112 23.85 1.22 -0.38
CA PHE A 112 23.55 1.88 0.89
C PHE A 112 22.66 3.11 0.68
N PHE A 113 23.05 4.01 -0.22
CA PHE A 113 22.29 5.24 -0.46
C PHE A 113 20.94 5.01 -1.14
N ILE A 114 20.83 4.03 -2.06
CA ILE A 114 19.54 3.69 -2.67
C ILE A 114 18.52 3.18 -1.63
N THR A 115 18.98 2.55 -0.54
CA THR A 115 18.11 2.07 0.53
C THR A 115 17.35 3.19 1.21
N PHE A 116 17.99 4.35 1.46
CA PHE A 116 17.32 5.52 2.03
C PHE A 116 16.26 6.09 1.08
N LEU A 117 16.57 6.18 -0.22
CA LEU A 117 15.60 6.63 -1.22
C LEU A 117 14.38 5.70 -1.27
N ARG A 118 14.60 4.40 -1.37
CA ARG A 118 13.51 3.39 -1.44
C ARG A 118 12.59 3.43 -0.23
N ASN A 119 13.17 3.39 0.97
CA ASN A 119 12.40 3.36 2.20
C ASN A 119 11.73 4.71 2.49
N GLY A 120 12.37 5.82 2.10
CA GLY A 120 11.78 7.15 2.19
C GLY A 120 10.53 7.28 1.31
N VAL A 121 10.62 6.89 0.05
CA VAL A 121 9.47 6.87 -0.87
C VAL A 121 8.36 5.95 -0.35
N LEU A 122 8.71 4.76 0.15
CA LEU A 122 7.75 3.81 0.73
C LEU A 122 6.98 4.43 1.90
N LYS A 123 7.70 5.08 2.83
CA LYS A 123 7.11 5.78 3.98
C LYS A 123 6.14 6.88 3.52
N ASP A 124 6.59 7.73 2.61
CA ASP A 124 5.80 8.89 2.17
C ASP A 124 4.56 8.47 1.37
N LEU A 125 4.67 7.43 0.53
CA LEU A 125 3.52 6.85 -0.17
C LEU A 125 2.48 6.27 0.80
N ARG A 126 2.93 5.50 1.80
CA ARG A 126 2.02 4.95 2.82
C ARG A 126 1.32 6.04 3.61
N ASN A 127 2.05 7.06 4.04
CA ASN A 127 1.47 8.19 4.75
C ASN A 127 0.47 8.96 3.88
N ALA A 128 0.80 9.21 2.61
CA ALA A 128 -0.10 9.88 1.67
C ALA A 128 -1.37 9.06 1.41
N LEU A 129 -1.23 7.74 1.20
CA LEU A 129 -2.36 6.84 1.03
C LEU A 129 -3.24 6.79 2.27
N TYR A 130 -2.66 6.65 3.46
CA TYR A 130 -3.40 6.61 4.71
C TYR A 130 -4.16 7.92 4.95
N LYS A 131 -3.48 9.07 4.78
CA LYS A 131 -4.10 10.40 4.86
C LYS A 131 -5.24 10.56 3.86
N LYS A 132 -5.04 10.12 2.61
CA LYS A 132 -6.09 10.19 1.58
C LYS A 132 -7.26 9.27 1.93
N THR A 133 -6.99 8.03 2.35
CA THR A 133 -8.01 7.06 2.76
C THR A 133 -8.88 7.61 3.89
N THR A 134 -8.29 8.20 4.93
CA THR A 134 -9.07 8.79 6.04
C THR A 134 -9.85 10.04 5.65
N ALA A 135 -9.49 10.72 4.56
CA ALA A 135 -10.19 11.91 4.07
C ALA A 135 -11.32 11.59 3.08
N LEU A 136 -11.34 10.39 2.49
CA LEU A 136 -12.38 9.99 1.54
C LEU A 136 -13.74 9.79 2.22
N PRO A 137 -14.87 10.06 1.53
CA PRO A 137 -16.21 9.90 2.08
C PRO A 137 -16.55 8.43 2.34
N VAL A 138 -17.51 8.19 3.23
CA VAL A 138 -17.99 6.84 3.59
C VAL A 138 -18.50 6.07 2.37
N SER A 139 -19.12 6.76 1.42
CA SER A 139 -19.59 6.19 0.15
C SER A 139 -18.50 5.47 -0.64
N PHE A 140 -17.27 5.97 -0.62
CA PHE A 140 -16.14 5.33 -1.30
C PHE A 140 -15.84 3.92 -0.77
N PHE A 141 -16.06 3.69 0.52
CA PHE A 141 -15.78 2.40 1.16
C PHE A 141 -16.89 1.36 0.97
N SER A 142 -18.11 1.78 0.62
CA SER A 142 -19.20 0.87 0.27
C SER A 142 -19.00 0.23 -1.10
N GLU A 143 -18.36 0.94 -2.04
CA GLU A 143 -18.09 0.49 -3.40
C GLU A 143 -16.83 -0.41 -3.48
N LYS A 144 -15.86 -0.22 -2.58
CA LYS A 144 -14.56 -0.92 -2.61
C LYS A 144 -14.43 -1.92 -1.46
N LYS A 145 -14.03 -3.14 -1.81
CA LYS A 145 -13.75 -4.18 -0.80
C LYS A 145 -12.59 -3.76 0.10
N LYS A 146 -12.76 -3.85 1.41
CA LYS A 146 -11.75 -3.55 2.44
C LYS A 146 -10.39 -4.23 2.15
N GLY A 147 -10.42 -5.48 1.69
CA GLY A 147 -9.21 -6.24 1.33
C GLY A 147 -8.43 -5.62 0.17
N ASP A 148 -9.11 -5.06 -0.85
CA ASP A 148 -8.46 -4.38 -1.98
C ASP A 148 -7.70 -3.13 -1.51
N LEU A 149 -8.29 -2.31 -0.64
CA LEU A 149 -7.63 -1.14 -0.06
C LEU A 149 -6.39 -1.52 0.76
N MET A 150 -6.50 -2.57 1.59
CA MET A 150 -5.36 -3.06 2.38
C MET A 150 -4.24 -3.59 1.47
N ALA A 151 -4.58 -4.32 0.40
CA ALA A 151 -3.60 -4.82 -0.56
C ALA A 151 -2.86 -3.67 -1.27
N ARG A 152 -3.55 -2.60 -1.64
CA ARG A 152 -2.95 -1.43 -2.29
C ARG A 152 -1.98 -0.67 -1.38
N ILE A 153 -2.31 -0.51 -0.10
CA ILE A 153 -1.46 0.17 0.89
C ILE A 153 -0.26 -0.70 1.30
N SER A 154 -0.40 -2.02 1.30
CA SER A 154 0.66 -2.95 1.72
C SER A 154 1.49 -3.48 0.54
N SER A 155 0.92 -4.35 -0.28
CA SER A 155 1.65 -5.10 -1.32
C SER A 155 1.96 -4.27 -2.56
N ASP A 156 1.03 -3.41 -3.04
CA ASP A 156 1.31 -2.60 -4.23
C ASP A 156 2.38 -1.54 -3.95
N VAL A 157 2.40 -0.96 -2.76
CA VAL A 157 3.46 -0.01 -2.37
C VAL A 157 4.83 -0.71 -2.24
N LEU A 158 4.88 -1.96 -1.77
CA LEU A 158 6.12 -2.76 -1.79
C LEU A 158 6.60 -3.07 -3.21
N GLU A 159 5.67 -3.37 -4.11
CA GLU A 159 6.00 -3.59 -5.52
C GLU A 159 6.61 -2.33 -6.16
N LEU A 160 6.08 -1.16 -5.83
CA LEU A 160 6.67 0.12 -6.24
C LEU A 160 8.09 0.29 -5.71
N GLN A 161 8.35 -0.06 -4.45
CA GLN A 161 9.69 -0.01 -3.87
C GLN A 161 10.70 -0.84 -4.66
N HIS A 162 10.33 -2.07 -5.07
CA HIS A 162 11.18 -2.93 -5.90
C HIS A 162 11.39 -2.34 -7.30
N SER A 163 10.37 -1.72 -7.87
CA SER A 163 10.45 -1.09 -9.19
C SER A 163 11.37 0.14 -9.21
N PHE A 164 11.42 0.93 -8.13
CA PHE A 164 12.37 2.03 -8.00
C PHE A 164 13.83 1.58 -8.10
N LEU A 165 14.19 0.47 -7.46
CA LEU A 165 15.53 -0.11 -7.58
C LEU A 165 15.83 -0.49 -9.05
N SER A 166 14.88 -1.18 -9.69
CA SER A 166 15.02 -1.62 -11.06
C SER A 166 15.18 -0.47 -12.06
N VAL A 167 14.53 0.70 -11.80
CA VAL A 167 14.72 1.90 -12.63
C VAL A 167 16.15 2.41 -12.56
N LEU A 168 16.73 2.50 -11.37
CA LEU A 168 18.10 3.01 -11.22
C LEU A 168 19.15 2.02 -11.73
N GLU A 169 18.92 0.72 -11.58
CA GLU A 169 19.75 -0.30 -12.21
C GLU A 169 19.73 -0.19 -13.74
N LEU A 170 18.52 -0.06 -14.32
CA LEU A 170 18.35 0.04 -15.77
C LEU A 170 18.95 1.31 -16.38
N ILE A 171 18.78 2.46 -15.73
CA ILE A 171 19.14 3.77 -16.31
C ILE A 171 20.59 4.15 -15.98
N VAL A 172 21.14 3.68 -14.85
CA VAL A 172 22.44 4.13 -14.36
C VAL A 172 23.45 3.00 -14.32
N ARG A 173 23.26 2.01 -13.45
CA ARG A 173 24.27 1.01 -13.14
C ARG A 173 24.65 0.15 -14.35
N ASP A 174 23.67 -0.50 -14.96
CA ASP A 174 23.91 -1.46 -16.03
C ASP A 174 24.42 -0.79 -17.31
N PRO A 175 23.83 0.34 -17.79
CA PRO A 175 24.38 1.04 -18.94
C PRO A 175 25.78 1.60 -18.72
N LEU A 176 26.07 2.19 -17.55
CA LEU A 176 27.39 2.70 -17.25
C LEU A 176 28.45 1.59 -17.25
N THR A 177 28.13 0.43 -16.65
CA THR A 177 29.04 -0.72 -16.64
C THR A 177 29.33 -1.21 -18.06
N ILE A 178 28.29 -1.27 -18.92
CA ILE A 178 28.47 -1.65 -20.34
C ILE A 178 29.31 -0.59 -21.09
N ILE A 179 28.98 0.69 -20.94
CA ILE A 179 29.66 1.80 -21.63
C ILE A 179 31.14 1.83 -21.27
N PHE A 180 31.50 1.82 -19.97
CA PHE A 180 32.91 1.81 -19.57
C PHE A 180 33.65 0.56 -20.05
N SER A 181 33.02 -0.62 -19.99
CA SER A 181 33.60 -1.84 -20.54
C SER A 181 33.81 -1.74 -22.04
N LEU A 182 32.85 -1.24 -22.82
CA LEU A 182 32.95 -1.05 -24.26
C LEU A 182 34.04 -0.01 -24.63
N ILE A 183 34.15 1.11 -23.91
CA ILE A 183 35.19 2.10 -24.14
C ILE A 183 36.58 1.44 -24.06
N VAL A 184 36.83 0.64 -23.01
CA VAL A 184 38.09 -0.06 -22.85
C VAL A 184 38.26 -1.12 -23.93
N MET A 185 37.24 -1.89 -24.25
CA MET A 185 37.29 -2.93 -25.29
C MET A 185 37.61 -2.35 -26.69
N PHE A 186 37.09 -1.15 -27.02
CA PHE A 186 37.42 -0.45 -28.26
C PHE A 186 38.89 -0.08 -28.36
N THR A 187 39.56 0.25 -27.24
CA THR A 187 40.99 0.55 -27.22
C THR A 187 41.83 -0.72 -27.46
N PHE A 188 41.30 -1.91 -27.20
CA PHE A 188 42.01 -3.19 -27.39
C PHE A 188 41.83 -3.75 -28.80
N SER A 189 40.58 -3.81 -29.28
CA SER A 189 40.28 -4.30 -30.63
C SER A 189 38.90 -3.85 -31.12
N THR A 190 38.87 -2.94 -32.09
CA THR A 190 37.64 -2.49 -32.73
C THR A 190 36.88 -3.62 -33.39
N LYS A 191 37.58 -4.55 -34.07
CA LYS A 191 36.95 -5.67 -34.80
C LYS A 191 36.20 -6.60 -33.85
N LEU A 192 36.81 -7.01 -32.73
CA LEU A 192 36.18 -7.87 -31.73
C LEU A 192 35.02 -7.15 -31.03
N THR A 193 35.14 -5.86 -30.75
CA THR A 193 34.14 -5.09 -30.07
C THR A 193 32.88 -4.87 -30.90
N LEU A 194 33.01 -4.64 -32.21
CA LEU A 194 31.88 -4.58 -33.14
C LEU A 194 31.10 -5.91 -33.17
N PHE A 195 31.83 -7.05 -33.14
CA PHE A 195 31.19 -8.36 -33.06
C PHE A 195 30.37 -8.51 -31.78
N VAL A 196 30.90 -8.12 -30.60
CA VAL A 196 30.19 -8.17 -29.33
C VAL A 196 28.96 -7.27 -29.39
N LEU A 197 29.05 -6.05 -29.95
CA LEU A 197 27.94 -5.10 -30.10
C LEU A 197 26.79 -5.65 -30.94
N ILE A 198 27.07 -6.44 -31.99
CA ILE A 198 26.03 -7.08 -32.81
C ILE A 198 25.35 -8.20 -32.01
N PHE A 199 26.12 -8.93 -31.19
CA PHE A 199 25.59 -10.10 -30.49
C PHE A 199 24.74 -9.75 -29.26
N ILE A 200 25.00 -8.64 -28.59
CA ILE A 200 24.21 -8.17 -27.42
C ILE A 200 22.72 -8.02 -27.75
N PRO A 201 22.32 -7.31 -28.83
CA PRO A 201 20.90 -7.19 -29.20
C PRO A 201 20.26 -8.53 -29.58
N ILE A 202 20.99 -9.42 -30.26
CA ILE A 202 20.47 -10.74 -30.65
C ILE A 202 20.15 -11.57 -29.40
N SER A 203 21.08 -11.63 -28.44
CA SER A 203 20.86 -12.31 -27.18
C SER A 203 19.70 -11.69 -26.39
N GLY A 204 19.63 -10.37 -26.37
CA GLY A 204 18.53 -9.61 -25.74
C GLY A 204 17.17 -9.91 -26.37
N ALA A 205 17.08 -10.05 -27.68
CA ALA A 205 15.85 -10.40 -28.39
C ALA A 205 15.34 -11.81 -28.02
N ILE A 206 16.25 -12.80 -27.95
CA ILE A 206 15.92 -14.17 -27.55
C ILE A 206 15.38 -14.19 -26.11
N ILE A 207 16.07 -13.53 -25.18
CA ILE A 207 15.66 -13.46 -23.77
C ILE A 207 14.32 -12.72 -23.62
N SER A 208 14.09 -11.67 -24.42
CA SER A 208 12.84 -10.89 -24.42
C SER A 208 11.61 -11.73 -24.80
N GLN A 209 11.76 -12.71 -25.71
CA GLN A 209 10.67 -13.61 -26.06
C GLN A 209 10.25 -14.51 -24.89
N ILE A 210 11.21 -14.97 -24.08
CA ILE A 210 10.92 -15.69 -22.83
C ILE A 210 10.11 -14.79 -21.90
N GLY A 211 10.53 -13.53 -21.73
CA GLY A 211 9.85 -12.54 -20.87
C GLY A 211 8.40 -12.23 -21.28
N LYS A 212 8.10 -12.15 -22.59
CA LYS A 212 6.72 -11.92 -23.08
C LYS A 212 5.77 -13.04 -22.67
N SER A 213 6.22 -14.28 -22.69
CA SER A 213 5.43 -15.45 -22.29
C SER A 213 5.10 -15.47 -20.80
N LEU A 214 5.92 -14.85 -19.94
CA LEU A 214 5.72 -14.83 -18.49
C LEU A 214 4.52 -13.98 -18.08
N LYS A 215 4.20 -12.88 -18.79
CA LYS A 215 3.11 -11.97 -18.44
C LYS A 215 1.75 -12.66 -18.35
N LYS A 216 1.39 -13.48 -19.36
CA LYS A 216 0.10 -14.20 -19.39
C LYS A 216 0.03 -15.25 -18.28
N LYS A 217 1.15 -15.95 -18.02
CA LYS A 217 1.20 -16.99 -16.99
C LYS A 217 1.19 -16.41 -15.57
N SER A 218 1.84 -15.26 -15.34
CA SER A 218 1.81 -14.57 -14.05
C SER A 218 0.39 -14.13 -13.66
N GLY A 219 -0.45 -13.70 -14.63
CA GLY A 219 -1.84 -13.35 -14.36
C GLY A 219 -2.65 -14.53 -13.80
N ARG A 220 -2.50 -15.72 -14.36
CA ARG A 220 -3.17 -16.93 -13.87
C ARG A 220 -2.73 -17.34 -12.46
N VAL A 221 -1.44 -17.21 -12.14
CA VAL A 221 -0.94 -17.48 -10.80
C VAL A 221 -1.52 -16.52 -9.78
N GLN A 222 -1.63 -15.22 -10.12
CA GLN A 222 -2.22 -14.22 -9.24
C GLN A 222 -3.73 -14.43 -9.03
N GLU A 223 -4.46 -14.84 -10.07
CA GLU A 223 -5.88 -15.18 -9.98
C GLU A 223 -6.12 -16.35 -9.03
N GLU A 224 -5.37 -17.44 -9.18
CA GLU A 224 -5.47 -18.60 -8.26
C GLU A 224 -4.99 -18.27 -6.84
N GLN A 225 -3.99 -17.38 -6.70
CA GLN A 225 -3.59 -16.90 -5.39
C GLN A 225 -4.73 -16.14 -4.70
N GLY A 226 -5.46 -15.31 -5.44
CA GLY A 226 -6.65 -14.64 -4.94
C GLY A 226 -7.74 -15.63 -4.52
N GLU A 227 -7.95 -16.67 -5.31
CA GLU A 227 -8.96 -17.71 -5.06
C GLU A 227 -8.68 -18.47 -3.75
N PHE A 228 -7.48 -19.02 -3.55
CA PHE A 228 -7.21 -19.76 -2.31
C PHE A 228 -7.18 -18.85 -1.06
N LEU A 229 -6.77 -17.56 -1.20
CA LEU A 229 -6.86 -16.60 -0.09
C LEU A 229 -8.33 -16.30 0.27
N SER A 230 -9.20 -16.17 -0.73
CA SER A 230 -10.65 -16.01 -0.51
C SER A 230 -11.26 -17.22 0.21
N ILE A 231 -10.89 -18.44 -0.20
CA ILE A 231 -11.34 -19.68 0.49
C ILE A 231 -10.85 -19.70 1.94
N LEU A 232 -9.60 -19.27 2.19
CA LEU A 232 -9.03 -19.21 3.53
C LEU A 232 -9.77 -18.19 4.41
N GLU A 233 -10.05 -16.99 3.89
CA GLU A 233 -10.81 -15.95 4.58
C GLU A 233 -12.23 -16.42 4.93
N GLU A 234 -12.94 -17.04 3.96
CA GLU A 234 -14.27 -17.65 4.16
C GLU A 234 -14.22 -18.74 5.23
N THR A 235 -13.20 -19.61 5.19
CA THR A 235 -13.03 -20.71 6.14
C THR A 235 -12.80 -20.20 7.57
N ILE A 236 -11.88 -19.24 7.74
CA ILE A 236 -11.58 -18.69 9.07
C ILE A 236 -12.78 -17.91 9.61
N GLY A 237 -13.42 -17.08 8.77
CA GLY A 237 -14.62 -16.32 9.16
C GLY A 237 -15.79 -17.22 9.54
N GLY A 238 -15.96 -18.34 8.83
CA GLY A 238 -17.04 -19.31 9.04
C GLY A 238 -16.67 -20.52 9.92
N ILE A 239 -15.51 -20.53 10.60
CA ILE A 239 -14.98 -21.73 11.27
C ILE A 239 -15.96 -22.37 12.27
N LYS A 240 -16.73 -21.56 13.01
CA LYS A 240 -17.73 -22.06 13.95
C LYS A 240 -18.84 -22.83 13.24
N ILE A 241 -19.28 -22.34 12.08
CA ILE A 241 -20.32 -22.98 11.26
C ILE A 241 -19.79 -24.28 10.66
N ILE A 242 -18.57 -24.23 10.08
CA ILE A 242 -17.91 -25.40 9.51
C ILE A 242 -17.81 -26.52 10.55
N LYS A 243 -17.42 -26.19 11.78
CA LYS A 243 -17.35 -27.14 12.91
C LYS A 243 -18.71 -27.64 13.34
N ALA A 244 -19.70 -26.73 13.48
CA ALA A 244 -21.05 -27.10 13.89
C ALA A 244 -21.73 -28.06 12.91
N PHE A 245 -21.43 -27.94 11.61
CA PHE A 245 -22.00 -28.80 10.56
C PHE A 245 -21.08 -29.94 10.12
N ASN A 246 -19.93 -30.16 10.79
CA ASN A 246 -18.95 -31.22 10.45
C ASN A 246 -18.56 -31.19 8.95
N SER A 247 -18.36 -30.00 8.41
CA SER A 247 -18.17 -29.76 6.97
C SER A 247 -16.72 -29.51 6.57
N GLU A 248 -15.74 -29.83 7.44
CA GLU A 248 -14.30 -29.56 7.23
C GLU A 248 -13.80 -30.20 5.93
N ASN A 249 -14.22 -31.42 5.61
CA ASN A 249 -13.77 -32.12 4.42
C ASN A 249 -14.15 -31.42 3.11
N ILE A 250 -15.27 -30.69 3.09
CA ILE A 250 -15.71 -29.91 1.93
C ILE A 250 -14.74 -28.75 1.68
N PHE A 251 -14.42 -28.01 2.74
CA PHE A 251 -13.51 -26.88 2.65
C PHE A 251 -12.06 -27.29 2.42
N ILE A 252 -11.60 -28.41 3.04
CA ILE A 252 -10.28 -29.00 2.78
C ILE A 252 -10.15 -29.37 1.30
N LYS A 253 -11.15 -30.01 0.71
CA LYS A 253 -11.14 -30.37 -0.71
C LYS A 253 -11.11 -29.12 -1.59
N LYS A 254 -11.99 -28.12 -1.33
CA LYS A 254 -12.07 -26.86 -2.08
C LYS A 254 -10.71 -26.12 -2.06
N PHE A 255 -10.08 -26.05 -0.89
CA PHE A 255 -8.76 -25.43 -0.73
C PHE A 255 -7.66 -26.23 -1.44
N SER A 256 -7.66 -27.56 -1.29
CA SER A 256 -6.70 -28.46 -1.95
C SER A 256 -6.78 -28.38 -3.47
N ASP A 257 -7.99 -28.33 -4.05
CA ASP A 257 -8.20 -28.19 -5.49
C ASP A 257 -7.65 -26.84 -6.01
N SER A 258 -7.86 -25.75 -5.27
CA SER A 258 -7.33 -24.43 -5.61
C SER A 258 -5.79 -24.40 -5.50
N THR A 259 -5.23 -24.90 -4.41
CA THR A 259 -3.76 -24.98 -4.25
C THR A 259 -3.09 -25.89 -5.27
N GLN A 260 -3.76 -26.95 -5.73
CA GLN A 260 -3.28 -27.81 -6.82
C GLN A 260 -3.25 -27.07 -8.16
N ARG A 261 -4.26 -26.24 -8.47
CA ARG A 261 -4.23 -25.37 -9.67
C ARG A 261 -3.11 -24.33 -9.56
N PHE A 262 -2.97 -23.70 -8.38
CA PHE A 262 -1.87 -22.76 -8.09
C PHE A 262 -0.51 -23.41 -8.30
N PHE A 263 -0.30 -24.63 -7.76
CA PHE A 263 0.93 -25.40 -7.95
C PHE A 263 1.24 -25.61 -9.45
N LYS A 264 0.25 -26.05 -10.24
CA LYS A 264 0.41 -26.26 -11.68
C LYS A 264 0.82 -24.97 -12.42
N TYR A 265 0.10 -23.88 -12.18
CA TYR A 265 0.37 -22.60 -12.86
C TYR A 265 1.67 -21.94 -12.37
N SER A 266 1.96 -22.07 -11.07
CA SER A 266 3.20 -21.56 -10.48
C SER A 266 4.43 -22.28 -11.04
N ASN A 267 4.39 -23.63 -11.11
CA ASN A 267 5.48 -24.40 -11.73
C ASN A 267 5.68 -24.03 -13.19
N ASP A 268 4.61 -23.86 -13.95
CA ASP A 268 4.67 -23.47 -15.36
C ASP A 268 5.28 -22.06 -15.55
N LEU A 269 5.00 -21.13 -14.63
CA LEU A 269 5.58 -19.80 -14.58
C LEU A 269 7.06 -19.85 -14.21
N LEU A 270 7.38 -20.51 -13.08
CA LEU A 270 8.74 -20.55 -12.52
C LEU A 270 9.69 -21.33 -13.42
N ASN A 271 9.27 -22.44 -14.03
CA ASN A 271 10.09 -23.20 -14.97
C ASN A 271 10.46 -22.36 -16.20
N ARG A 272 9.52 -21.57 -16.73
CA ARG A 272 9.86 -20.63 -17.80
C ARG A 272 10.77 -19.50 -17.37
N GLN A 273 10.56 -18.99 -16.15
CA GLN A 273 11.45 -17.97 -15.60
C GLN A 273 12.87 -18.52 -15.40
N ASN A 274 12.98 -19.76 -14.90
CA ASN A 274 14.26 -20.43 -14.67
C ASN A 274 15.01 -20.73 -15.96
N MET A 275 14.32 -20.93 -17.09
CA MET A 275 14.96 -21.11 -18.41
C MET A 275 15.77 -19.89 -18.85
N ALA A 276 15.42 -18.69 -18.40
CA ALA A 276 16.08 -17.45 -18.84
C ALA A 276 17.58 -17.43 -18.48
N SER A 277 17.97 -17.95 -17.30
CA SER A 277 19.36 -17.98 -16.86
C SER A 277 20.21 -18.97 -17.66
N PRO A 278 19.89 -20.27 -17.78
CA PRO A 278 20.65 -21.23 -18.59
C PRO A 278 20.74 -20.83 -20.05
N VAL A 279 19.62 -20.36 -20.66
CA VAL A 279 19.65 -19.90 -22.07
C VAL A 279 20.59 -18.71 -22.23
N SER A 280 20.53 -17.74 -21.32
CA SER A 280 21.42 -16.58 -21.36
C SER A 280 22.88 -16.95 -21.13
N GLU A 281 23.16 -17.92 -20.25
CA GLU A 281 24.50 -18.43 -20.00
C GLU A 281 25.06 -19.18 -21.24
N PHE A 282 24.25 -20.06 -21.82
CA PHE A 282 24.63 -20.75 -23.07
C PHE A 282 24.96 -19.76 -24.20
N LEU A 283 24.09 -18.75 -24.43
CA LEU A 283 24.35 -17.70 -25.41
C LEU A 283 25.63 -16.93 -25.08
N GLY A 284 25.86 -16.61 -23.80
CA GLY A 284 27.10 -15.97 -23.36
C GLY A 284 28.34 -16.80 -23.66
N ILE A 285 28.35 -18.09 -23.33
CA ILE A 285 29.46 -19.00 -23.62
C ILE A 285 29.67 -19.18 -25.13
N LEU A 286 28.56 -19.22 -25.90
CA LEU A 286 28.65 -19.29 -27.36
C LEU A 286 29.38 -18.06 -27.93
N VAL A 287 29.04 -16.85 -27.47
CA VAL A 287 29.74 -15.61 -27.84
C VAL A 287 31.22 -15.69 -27.46
N ILE A 288 31.50 -16.09 -26.23
CA ILE A 288 32.87 -16.25 -25.71
C ILE A 288 33.66 -17.26 -26.56
N SER A 289 33.05 -18.39 -26.94
CA SER A 289 33.69 -19.40 -27.77
C SER A 289 34.01 -18.89 -29.17
N ILE A 290 33.10 -18.14 -29.79
CA ILE A 290 33.34 -17.51 -31.09
C ILE A 290 34.47 -16.46 -31.00
N LEU A 291 34.43 -15.65 -29.92
CA LEU A 291 35.50 -14.68 -29.65
C LEU A 291 36.84 -15.37 -29.43
N LEU A 292 36.88 -16.50 -28.70
CA LEU A 292 38.10 -17.31 -28.50
C LEU A 292 38.65 -17.83 -29.83
N TRP A 293 37.76 -18.33 -30.68
CA TRP A 293 38.20 -18.84 -32.00
C TRP A 293 38.73 -17.71 -32.88
N TYR A 294 38.00 -16.62 -33.06
CA TYR A 294 38.39 -15.51 -33.94
C TYR A 294 39.55 -14.69 -33.34
N GLY A 295 39.48 -14.32 -32.07
CA GLY A 295 40.55 -13.59 -31.39
C GLY A 295 41.81 -14.42 -31.17
N GLY A 296 41.65 -15.74 -30.93
CA GLY A 296 42.76 -16.68 -30.89
C GLY A 296 43.50 -16.74 -32.22
N LYS A 297 42.78 -16.70 -33.35
CA LYS A 297 43.42 -16.58 -34.69
C LYS A 297 44.21 -15.27 -34.81
N MET A 298 43.68 -14.14 -34.36
CA MET A 298 44.38 -12.85 -34.36
C MET A 298 45.65 -12.85 -33.49
N VAL A 299 45.69 -13.63 -32.40
CA VAL A 299 46.85 -13.75 -31.52
C VAL A 299 47.88 -14.71 -32.08
N LEU A 300 47.46 -15.91 -32.50
CA LEU A 300 48.37 -17.02 -32.85
C LEU A 300 48.85 -16.97 -34.30
N LEU A 301 47.97 -16.61 -35.26
CA LEU A 301 48.26 -16.62 -36.68
C LEU A 301 48.58 -15.23 -37.24
N ASP A 302 47.67 -14.28 -37.01
CA ASP A 302 47.78 -12.94 -37.58
C ASP A 302 48.75 -12.04 -36.79
N GLN A 303 49.06 -12.40 -35.53
CA GLN A 303 49.91 -11.65 -34.58
C GLN A 303 49.53 -10.15 -34.43
N THR A 304 48.26 -9.83 -34.69
CA THR A 304 47.72 -8.47 -34.64
C THR A 304 47.24 -8.06 -33.24
N LEU A 305 47.14 -9.02 -32.30
CA LEU A 305 46.68 -8.80 -30.94
C LEU A 305 47.59 -9.52 -29.93
N ASN A 306 47.97 -8.82 -28.86
CA ASN A 306 48.76 -9.42 -27.77
C ASN A 306 47.90 -10.38 -26.94
N GLY A 307 48.41 -11.56 -26.57
CA GLY A 307 47.68 -12.59 -25.82
C GLY A 307 47.21 -12.13 -24.44
N ALA A 308 48.02 -11.33 -23.73
CA ALA A 308 47.61 -10.78 -22.41
C ALA A 308 46.44 -9.77 -22.52
N ILE A 309 46.48 -8.93 -23.57
CA ILE A 309 45.38 -8.00 -23.88
C ILE A 309 44.13 -8.79 -24.27
N PHE A 310 44.29 -9.88 -25.06
CA PHE A 310 43.17 -10.72 -25.46
C PHE A 310 42.48 -11.39 -24.27
N LEU A 311 43.21 -11.92 -23.30
CA LEU A 311 42.66 -12.53 -22.10
C LEU A 311 41.89 -11.49 -21.24
N SER A 312 42.43 -10.27 -21.08
CA SER A 312 41.75 -9.17 -20.39
C SER A 312 40.49 -8.70 -21.14
N TYR A 313 40.54 -8.69 -22.48
CA TYR A 313 39.38 -8.43 -23.34
C TYR A 313 38.29 -9.46 -23.11
N MET A 314 38.61 -10.74 -22.99
CA MET A 314 37.67 -11.82 -22.69
C MET A 314 36.99 -11.62 -21.33
N GLY A 315 37.77 -11.19 -20.32
CA GLY A 315 37.23 -10.85 -19.00
C GLY A 315 36.23 -9.71 -19.07
N LEU A 316 36.52 -8.63 -19.82
CA LEU A 316 35.61 -7.51 -20.04
C LEU A 316 34.35 -7.93 -20.81
N ALA A 317 34.50 -8.74 -21.86
CA ALA A 317 33.37 -9.26 -22.63
C ALA A 317 32.43 -10.10 -21.76
N TYR A 318 33.00 -10.95 -20.88
CA TYR A 318 32.21 -11.70 -19.89
C TYR A 318 31.51 -10.79 -18.88
N ASN A 319 32.17 -9.73 -18.41
CA ASN A 319 31.62 -8.78 -17.46
C ASN A 319 30.38 -8.04 -18.00
N ILE A 320 30.25 -7.85 -19.32
CA ILE A 320 29.07 -7.20 -19.95
C ILE A 320 27.82 -8.09 -19.89
N LEU A 321 27.96 -9.42 -19.80
CA LEU A 321 26.81 -10.32 -19.81
C LEU A 321 25.88 -10.13 -18.64
N THR A 322 26.42 -9.84 -17.45
CA THR A 322 25.59 -9.64 -16.22
C THR A 322 24.71 -8.39 -16.29
N PRO A 323 25.24 -7.17 -16.60
CA PRO A 323 24.40 -5.99 -16.81
C PRO A 323 23.40 -6.15 -17.96
N ALA A 324 23.79 -6.82 -19.06
CA ALA A 324 22.89 -7.06 -20.19
C ALA A 324 21.66 -7.89 -19.77
N LYS A 325 21.85 -8.92 -18.92
CA LYS A 325 20.74 -9.67 -18.28
C LYS A 325 19.93 -8.78 -17.34
N GLY A 326 20.59 -7.91 -16.56
CA GLY A 326 19.99 -6.96 -15.63
C GLY A 326 18.99 -6.04 -16.31
N ILE A 327 19.33 -5.48 -17.47
CA ILE A 327 18.46 -4.59 -18.25
C ILE A 327 17.10 -5.26 -18.57
N SER A 328 17.12 -6.51 -19.05
CA SER A 328 15.87 -7.22 -19.36
C SER A 328 15.00 -7.48 -18.14
N ARG A 329 15.62 -7.84 -17.01
CA ARG A 329 14.94 -8.04 -15.73
C ARG A 329 14.33 -6.74 -15.20
N SER A 330 15.07 -5.65 -15.28
CA SER A 330 14.63 -4.34 -14.81
C SER A 330 13.46 -3.79 -15.64
N LEU A 331 13.44 -3.99 -16.96
CA LEU A 331 12.31 -3.65 -17.82
C LEU A 331 11.01 -4.38 -17.41
N TYR A 332 11.11 -5.65 -17.04
CA TYR A 332 9.97 -6.42 -16.52
C TYR A 332 9.45 -5.84 -15.19
N ASN A 333 10.36 -5.59 -14.23
CA ASN A 333 10.02 -5.04 -12.92
C ASN A 333 9.37 -3.65 -13.03
N ILE A 334 9.85 -2.80 -13.94
CA ILE A 334 9.27 -1.47 -14.20
C ILE A 334 7.83 -1.60 -14.71
N LYS A 335 7.54 -2.55 -15.62
CA LYS A 335 6.17 -2.78 -16.11
C LYS A 335 5.24 -3.27 -15.00
N LYS A 336 5.75 -4.12 -14.12
CA LYS A 336 5.00 -4.59 -12.95
C LYS A 336 4.73 -3.45 -11.98
N GLY A 337 5.73 -2.59 -11.74
CA GLY A 337 5.58 -1.37 -10.95
C GLY A 337 4.61 -0.35 -11.55
N ASP A 338 4.53 -0.22 -12.88
CA ASP A 338 3.57 0.69 -13.53
C ASP A 338 2.12 0.26 -13.27
N ALA A 339 1.84 -1.05 -13.25
CA ALA A 339 0.54 -1.59 -12.89
C ALA A 339 0.20 -1.36 -11.40
N ALA A 340 1.16 -1.54 -10.50
CA ALA A 340 0.99 -1.22 -9.08
C ALA A 340 0.79 0.29 -8.86
N ALA A 341 1.54 1.13 -9.62
CA ALA A 341 1.38 2.59 -9.59
C ALA A 341 -0.02 3.04 -9.99
N GLN A 342 -0.60 2.41 -11.01
CA GLN A 342 -1.98 2.69 -11.43
C GLN A 342 -2.94 2.48 -10.27
N ARG A 343 -2.90 1.31 -9.60
CA ARG A 343 -3.81 0.99 -8.49
C ARG A 343 -3.63 1.91 -7.28
N VAL A 344 -2.38 2.28 -6.96
CA VAL A 344 -2.06 3.24 -5.90
C VAL A 344 -2.57 4.64 -6.23
N LEU A 345 -2.40 5.09 -7.48
CA LEU A 345 -2.86 6.40 -7.93
C LEU A 345 -4.39 6.50 -7.99
N GLU A 346 -5.10 5.40 -8.26
CA GLU A 346 -6.57 5.37 -8.17
C GLU A 346 -7.08 5.81 -6.79
N ILE A 347 -6.35 5.50 -5.70
CA ILE A 347 -6.69 5.99 -4.36
C ILE A 347 -6.22 7.44 -4.18
N LEU A 348 -4.97 7.75 -4.52
CA LEU A 348 -4.39 9.07 -4.30
C LEU A 348 -5.11 10.17 -5.09
N GLU A 349 -5.54 9.84 -6.32
CA GLU A 349 -6.24 10.74 -7.23
C GLU A 349 -7.78 10.61 -7.13
N ALA A 350 -8.31 9.72 -6.25
CA ALA A 350 -9.74 9.60 -6.04
C ALA A 350 -10.32 10.97 -5.66
N LYS A 351 -11.38 11.36 -6.35
CA LYS A 351 -12.08 12.59 -6.04
C LYS A 351 -12.86 12.42 -4.74
N ASP A 352 -12.91 13.46 -3.93
CA ASP A 352 -13.87 13.58 -2.83
C ASP A 352 -15.10 14.29 -3.40
N ASP A 353 -16.02 13.49 -3.95
CA ASP A 353 -17.26 14.01 -4.55
C ASP A 353 -18.17 14.69 -3.50
N MET A 354 -17.84 14.50 -2.22
CA MET A 354 -18.53 15.12 -1.08
C MET A 354 -17.66 16.19 -0.38
N ALA A 355 -16.64 16.74 -1.04
CA ALA A 355 -15.81 17.81 -0.49
C ALA A 355 -16.69 18.98 0.00
N ASP A 356 -16.20 19.69 1.03
CA ASP A 356 -16.89 20.89 1.48
C ASP A 356 -16.91 21.94 0.37
N ASP A 357 -18.08 22.60 0.21
CA ASP A 357 -18.20 23.75 -0.67
C ASP A 357 -17.20 24.84 -0.19
N PRO A 358 -16.49 25.54 -1.09
CA PRO A 358 -15.63 26.67 -0.71
C PRO A 358 -16.32 27.70 0.17
N ASP A 359 -17.64 27.90 -0.04
CA ASP A 359 -18.49 28.84 0.71
C ASP A 359 -19.24 28.16 1.87
N ALA A 360 -18.81 26.96 2.28
CA ALA A 360 -19.48 26.21 3.34
C ALA A 360 -19.45 26.96 4.69
N VAL A 361 -20.61 27.03 5.34
CA VAL A 361 -20.83 27.75 6.58
C VAL A 361 -20.50 26.86 7.79
N VAL A 362 -19.99 27.48 8.84
CA VAL A 362 -19.83 26.83 10.16
C VAL A 362 -21.12 27.07 10.97
N ILE A 363 -21.65 26.00 11.55
CA ILE A 363 -22.79 26.05 12.51
C ILE A 363 -22.33 25.38 13.81
N ASP A 364 -22.54 26.06 14.95
CA ASP A 364 -22.09 25.54 16.25
C ASP A 364 -23.22 24.87 17.03
N LYS A 365 -24.46 25.24 16.75
CA LYS A 365 -25.67 24.75 17.46
C LYS A 365 -26.86 24.63 16.52
N LEU A 366 -27.79 23.74 16.87
CA LEU A 366 -29.12 23.70 16.27
C LEU A 366 -30.01 24.74 16.95
N ASN A 367 -30.61 25.68 16.18
CA ASN A 367 -31.45 26.75 16.74
C ASN A 367 -32.94 26.49 16.59
N ASP A 368 -33.39 25.93 15.44
CA ASP A 368 -34.82 25.72 15.16
C ASP A 368 -35.13 24.27 14.80
N LYS A 369 -34.70 23.80 13.63
CA LYS A 369 -35.17 22.51 13.10
C LYS A 369 -34.27 21.93 12.01
N ILE A 370 -34.45 20.63 11.79
CA ILE A 370 -33.91 19.88 10.64
C ILE A 370 -35.07 19.48 9.74
N VAL A 371 -34.97 19.76 8.43
CA VAL A 371 -36.07 19.51 7.49
C VAL A 371 -35.56 18.62 6.34
N PHE A 372 -36.20 17.47 6.19
CA PHE A 372 -36.14 16.63 5.00
C PHE A 372 -37.35 17.00 4.14
N LYS A 373 -37.13 17.40 2.88
CA LYS A 373 -38.19 17.82 1.96
C LYS A 373 -38.08 17.05 0.65
N ASN A 374 -39.06 16.21 0.38
CA ASN A 374 -39.21 15.42 -0.84
C ASN A 374 -37.88 14.68 -1.22
N ILE A 375 -37.28 13.99 -0.25
CA ILE A 375 -36.00 13.29 -0.44
C ILE A 375 -36.21 12.03 -1.28
N TYR A 376 -35.47 11.96 -2.39
CA TYR A 376 -35.24 10.74 -3.15
C TYR A 376 -33.79 10.32 -2.99
N PHE A 377 -33.57 9.06 -2.64
CA PHE A 377 -32.22 8.54 -2.44
C PHE A 377 -32.08 7.10 -2.90
N SER A 378 -30.95 6.81 -3.56
CA SER A 378 -30.55 5.47 -3.99
C SER A 378 -29.08 5.20 -3.65
N TYR A 379 -28.79 3.97 -3.21
CA TYR A 379 -27.43 3.44 -3.26
C TYR A 379 -27.22 2.84 -4.64
N GLU A 380 -26.26 3.38 -5.41
CA GLU A 380 -26.03 3.01 -6.82
C GLU A 380 -27.34 3.08 -7.62
N SER A 381 -27.86 1.93 -8.08
CA SER A 381 -29.12 1.85 -8.85
C SER A 381 -30.36 1.50 -8.01
N LYS A 382 -30.20 1.15 -6.71
CA LYS A 382 -31.29 0.70 -5.85
C LYS A 382 -31.92 1.87 -5.11
N ILE A 383 -33.15 2.24 -5.48
CA ILE A 383 -33.92 3.30 -4.79
C ILE A 383 -34.28 2.82 -3.37
N ILE A 384 -33.95 3.65 -2.36
CA ILE A 384 -34.20 3.37 -0.95
C ILE A 384 -35.23 4.32 -0.34
N LEU A 385 -35.14 5.63 -0.64
CA LEU A 385 -36.12 6.60 -0.17
C LEU A 385 -36.87 7.20 -1.36
N LYS A 386 -38.19 7.39 -1.20
CA LYS A 386 -39.10 7.92 -2.20
C LYS A 386 -39.97 8.98 -1.55
N ASP A 387 -39.84 10.22 -2.00
CA ASP A 387 -40.63 11.36 -1.52
C ASP A 387 -40.68 11.50 0.02
N PHE A 388 -39.52 11.19 0.66
CA PHE A 388 -39.44 11.22 2.11
C PHE A 388 -39.36 12.65 2.62
N SER A 389 -40.37 13.05 3.47
CA SER A 389 -40.46 14.40 4.04
C SER A 389 -40.66 14.32 5.55
N LEU A 390 -39.75 14.94 6.33
CA LEU A 390 -39.77 14.92 7.79
C LEU A 390 -39.29 16.26 8.36
N ASN A 391 -39.92 16.71 9.44
CA ASN A 391 -39.50 17.90 10.17
C ASN A 391 -39.19 17.54 11.63
N LEU A 392 -37.91 17.67 12.01
CA LEU A 392 -37.40 17.40 13.35
C LEU A 392 -37.09 18.73 14.05
N LYS A 393 -37.93 19.13 15.01
CA LYS A 393 -37.76 20.38 15.76
C LYS A 393 -36.70 20.24 16.85
N LYS A 394 -36.08 21.35 17.22
CA LYS A 394 -35.12 21.38 18.33
C LYS A 394 -35.76 20.82 19.61
N GLY A 395 -35.02 19.93 20.29
CA GLY A 395 -35.45 19.27 21.53
C GLY A 395 -36.49 18.16 21.32
N GLN A 396 -36.91 17.88 20.09
CA GLN A 396 -37.88 16.83 19.78
C GLN A 396 -37.17 15.47 19.59
N THR A 397 -37.82 14.41 20.08
CA THR A 397 -37.43 13.03 19.83
C THR A 397 -38.36 12.40 18.79
N ILE A 398 -37.82 12.01 17.64
CA ILE A 398 -38.55 11.27 16.60
C ILE A 398 -38.07 9.82 16.56
N ALA A 399 -39.01 8.87 16.63
CA ALA A 399 -38.75 7.44 16.46
C ALA A 399 -39.12 7.00 15.05
N LEU A 400 -38.13 6.46 14.29
CA LEU A 400 -38.36 5.80 13.01
C LEU A 400 -38.63 4.31 13.25
N VAL A 401 -39.79 3.83 12.79
CA VAL A 401 -40.27 2.46 12.98
C VAL A 401 -40.61 1.86 11.61
N GLY A 402 -40.48 0.56 11.45
CA GLY A 402 -40.80 -0.14 10.19
C GLY A 402 -39.99 -1.40 10.00
N ALA A 403 -40.35 -2.18 9.00
CA ALA A 403 -39.65 -3.43 8.65
C ALA A 403 -38.16 -3.21 8.32
N SER A 404 -37.36 -4.28 8.42
CA SER A 404 -35.97 -4.22 7.96
C SER A 404 -35.92 -3.86 6.47
N GLY A 405 -34.98 -2.98 6.09
CA GLY A 405 -34.86 -2.48 4.72
C GLY A 405 -35.87 -1.37 4.35
N SER A 406 -36.66 -0.83 5.28
CA SER A 406 -37.58 0.28 4.99
C SER A 406 -36.92 1.65 4.80
N GLY A 407 -35.60 1.78 5.01
CA GLY A 407 -34.84 3.03 4.79
C GLY A 407 -34.46 3.82 6.06
N LYS A 408 -34.75 3.33 7.26
CA LYS A 408 -34.49 4.03 8.56
C LYS A 408 -33.01 4.42 8.73
N THR A 409 -32.09 3.47 8.59
CA THR A 409 -30.65 3.72 8.71
C THR A 409 -30.14 4.65 7.59
N THR A 410 -30.79 4.64 6.42
CA THR A 410 -30.46 5.57 5.33
C THR A 410 -30.79 7.01 5.72
N VAL A 411 -31.92 7.28 6.40
CA VAL A 411 -32.26 8.63 6.91
C VAL A 411 -31.18 9.11 7.90
N ALA A 412 -30.73 8.25 8.81
CA ALA A 412 -29.64 8.54 9.75
C ALA A 412 -28.32 8.86 9.03
N ASN A 413 -27.96 8.07 8.00
CA ASN A 413 -26.76 8.28 7.20
C ASN A 413 -26.79 9.60 6.41
N LEU A 414 -27.96 9.98 5.88
CA LEU A 414 -28.14 11.26 5.19
C LEU A 414 -28.03 12.45 6.16
N LEU A 415 -28.56 12.32 7.38
CA LEU A 415 -28.45 13.37 8.41
C LEU A 415 -26.99 13.60 8.85
N ASN A 416 -26.16 12.55 8.89
CA ASN A 416 -24.72 12.67 9.11
C ASN A 416 -23.95 13.07 7.85
N ARG A 417 -24.63 13.24 6.72
CA ARG A 417 -23.99 13.48 5.41
C ARG A 417 -22.87 12.46 5.10
N PHE A 418 -23.12 11.18 5.38
CA PHE A 418 -22.27 10.09 4.89
C PHE A 418 -22.50 9.82 3.41
N TYR A 419 -23.63 10.28 2.89
CA TYR A 419 -24.04 10.28 1.49
C TYR A 419 -24.77 11.59 1.20
N ASP A 420 -24.62 12.13 0.01
CA ASP A 420 -25.41 13.24 -0.47
C ASP A 420 -26.75 12.76 -1.06
N ILE A 421 -27.79 13.57 -0.98
CA ILE A 421 -29.12 13.26 -1.53
C ILE A 421 -29.12 13.33 -3.07
N ASN A 422 -29.91 12.47 -3.73
CA ASN A 422 -30.05 12.53 -5.19
C ASN A 422 -31.02 13.63 -5.61
N ASN A 423 -32.16 13.77 -4.90
CA ASN A 423 -33.18 14.77 -5.17
C ASN A 423 -33.87 15.21 -3.87
N GLY A 424 -34.44 16.40 -3.87
CA GLY A 424 -35.07 17.01 -2.69
C GLY A 424 -34.14 17.99 -1.97
N ALA A 425 -34.45 18.29 -0.72
CA ALA A 425 -33.64 19.19 0.10
C ALA A 425 -33.56 18.69 1.58
N LEU A 426 -32.33 18.63 2.12
CA LEU A 426 -32.08 18.42 3.53
C LEU A 426 -31.43 19.67 4.10
N THR A 427 -32.08 20.30 5.07
CA THR A 427 -31.61 21.57 5.67
C THR A 427 -31.55 21.49 7.18
N ILE A 428 -30.59 22.22 7.77
CA ILE A 428 -30.46 22.47 9.20
C ILE A 428 -30.61 23.98 9.38
N ASP A 429 -31.64 24.44 10.14
CA ASP A 429 -31.97 25.86 10.32
C ASP A 429 -32.08 26.63 9.00
N GLY A 430 -32.61 25.98 7.94
CA GLY A 430 -32.76 26.56 6.60
C GLY A 430 -31.52 26.52 5.73
N ILE A 431 -30.35 26.10 6.25
CA ILE A 431 -29.13 25.97 5.50
C ILE A 431 -29.03 24.54 4.92
N ALA A 432 -28.82 24.43 3.61
CA ALA A 432 -28.68 23.14 2.97
C ALA A 432 -27.45 22.36 3.52
N ILE A 433 -27.62 21.06 3.81
CA ILE A 433 -26.59 20.26 4.49
C ILE A 433 -25.26 20.20 3.73
N ASN A 434 -25.29 20.27 2.40
CA ASN A 434 -24.09 20.31 1.56
C ASN A 434 -23.36 21.66 1.60
N LYS A 435 -23.98 22.71 2.13
CA LYS A 435 -23.38 24.02 2.38
C LYS A 435 -22.89 24.21 3.81
N ILE A 436 -22.97 23.17 4.64
CA ILE A 436 -22.43 23.15 5.99
C ILE A 436 -21.07 22.43 5.97
N LYS A 437 -20.05 22.99 6.63
CA LYS A 437 -18.76 22.31 6.79
C LYS A 437 -18.94 20.97 7.51
N LYS A 438 -18.38 19.89 6.96
CA LYS A 438 -18.47 18.54 7.56
C LYS A 438 -17.98 18.52 9.01
N SER A 439 -16.88 19.23 9.32
CA SER A 439 -16.35 19.30 10.68
C SER A 439 -17.37 19.92 11.67
N SER A 440 -18.10 20.93 11.22
CA SER A 440 -19.16 21.57 11.99
C SER A 440 -20.36 20.64 12.16
N LEU A 441 -20.82 20.00 11.07
CA LEU A 441 -21.91 19.03 11.11
C LEU A 441 -21.59 17.86 12.05
N TYR A 442 -20.36 17.30 11.94
CA TYR A 442 -19.92 16.23 12.84
C TYR A 442 -19.74 16.70 14.29
N GLY A 443 -19.44 17.98 14.53
CA GLY A 443 -19.48 18.59 15.87
C GLY A 443 -20.89 18.60 16.44
N LEU A 444 -21.88 19.01 15.64
CA LEU A 444 -23.28 19.14 16.00
C LEU A 444 -23.96 17.79 16.26
N THR A 445 -23.59 16.71 15.51
CA THR A 445 -24.25 15.41 15.59
C THR A 445 -23.47 14.43 16.46
N GLY A 446 -24.16 13.54 17.17
CA GLY A 446 -23.61 12.38 17.86
C GLY A 446 -24.33 11.12 17.43
N MET A 447 -23.60 10.02 17.21
CA MET A 447 -24.18 8.77 16.75
C MET A 447 -23.84 7.63 17.70
N VAL A 448 -24.84 6.83 18.05
CA VAL A 448 -24.70 5.54 18.71
C VAL A 448 -25.24 4.49 17.76
N THR A 449 -24.38 3.61 17.26
CA THR A 449 -24.71 2.60 16.25
C THR A 449 -25.12 1.28 16.90
N GLN A 450 -25.82 0.43 16.14
CA GLN A 450 -26.20 -0.93 16.51
C GLN A 450 -24.96 -1.75 16.90
N ASP A 451 -23.95 -1.75 16.04
CA ASP A 451 -22.65 -2.35 16.33
C ASP A 451 -21.74 -1.32 17.02
N SER A 452 -21.48 -1.55 18.31
CA SER A 452 -20.58 -0.70 19.09
C SER A 452 -19.14 -0.92 18.69
N ILE A 453 -18.65 -0.15 17.71
CA ILE A 453 -17.26 -0.24 17.23
C ILE A 453 -16.32 0.38 18.26
N LEU A 454 -15.45 -0.45 18.82
CA LEU A 454 -14.37 -0.06 19.73
C LEU A 454 -13.02 -0.36 19.08
N PHE A 455 -12.05 0.47 19.39
CA PHE A 455 -10.69 0.35 18.87
C PHE A 455 -9.82 -0.45 19.84
N ASN A 456 -8.79 -1.14 19.33
CA ASN A 456 -7.82 -1.85 20.13
C ASN A 456 -6.91 -0.85 20.87
N ASP A 457 -7.46 -0.28 21.93
CA ASP A 457 -6.83 0.75 22.76
C ASP A 457 -7.39 0.65 24.19
N THR A 458 -6.98 1.54 25.07
CA THR A 458 -7.49 1.59 26.44
C THR A 458 -8.97 1.98 26.46
N VAL A 459 -9.67 1.65 27.56
CA VAL A 459 -11.04 2.12 27.83
C VAL A 459 -11.07 3.66 27.80
N ARG A 460 -10.10 4.32 28.47
CA ARG A 460 -9.94 5.77 28.48
C ARG A 460 -9.95 6.34 27.06
N ASN A 461 -9.04 5.84 26.21
CA ASN A 461 -8.87 6.33 24.83
C ASN A 461 -10.11 6.10 23.98
N ASN A 462 -10.81 4.97 24.19
CA ASN A 462 -12.07 4.71 23.52
C ASN A 462 -13.19 5.69 23.91
N ILE A 463 -13.29 6.11 25.15
CA ILE A 463 -14.27 7.12 25.58
C ILE A 463 -13.86 8.51 25.09
N SER A 464 -12.58 8.88 25.20
CA SER A 464 -12.06 10.20 24.82
C SER A 464 -12.14 10.51 23.32
N LEU A 465 -12.45 9.53 22.46
CA LEU A 465 -12.80 9.81 21.06
C LEU A 465 -13.99 10.77 20.91
N GLY A 466 -14.88 10.86 21.92
CA GLY A 466 -15.96 11.84 21.96
C GLY A 466 -15.47 13.28 22.08
N ASN A 467 -14.39 13.48 22.87
CA ASN A 467 -13.69 14.74 23.05
C ASN A 467 -12.22 14.44 23.42
N PRO A 468 -11.27 14.52 22.47
CA PRO A 468 -9.87 14.22 22.74
C PRO A 468 -9.18 15.13 23.77
N ASN A 469 -9.76 16.30 24.05
CA ASN A 469 -9.23 17.28 25.00
C ASN A 469 -9.90 17.18 26.39
N ALA A 470 -10.77 16.18 26.60
CA ALA A 470 -11.48 16.02 27.86
C ALA A 470 -10.53 15.67 29.00
N SER A 471 -10.79 16.25 30.17
CA SER A 471 -10.12 15.92 31.42
C SER A 471 -10.49 14.51 31.90
N GLU A 472 -9.65 13.93 32.76
CA GLU A 472 -9.93 12.64 33.37
C GLU A 472 -11.25 12.64 34.14
N LYS A 473 -11.59 13.76 34.79
CA LYS A 473 -12.85 13.94 35.51
C LYS A 473 -14.06 13.85 34.58
N GLU A 474 -14.00 14.49 33.42
CA GLU A 474 -15.07 14.44 32.42
C GLU A 474 -15.26 13.04 31.82
N ILE A 475 -14.16 12.34 31.57
CA ILE A 475 -14.19 10.95 31.08
C ILE A 475 -14.87 10.02 32.13
N LYS A 476 -14.48 10.14 33.40
CA LYS A 476 -15.09 9.36 34.49
C LYS A 476 -16.58 9.70 34.67
N GLU A 477 -16.96 10.97 34.61
CA GLU A 477 -18.34 11.38 34.70
C GLU A 477 -19.19 10.84 33.53
N ALA A 478 -18.68 10.91 32.32
CA ALA A 478 -19.33 10.31 31.14
C ALA A 478 -19.51 8.80 31.29
N ALA A 479 -18.52 8.09 31.80
CA ALA A 479 -18.57 6.65 32.06
C ALA A 479 -19.62 6.33 33.16
N LYS A 480 -19.68 7.14 34.21
CA LYS A 480 -20.68 6.99 35.30
C LYS A 480 -22.10 7.17 34.80
N ILE A 481 -22.36 8.23 34.04
CA ILE A 481 -23.67 8.49 33.45
C ILE A 481 -24.08 7.37 32.49
N ALA A 482 -23.12 6.80 31.74
CA ALA A 482 -23.35 5.65 30.87
C ALA A 482 -23.51 4.32 31.62
N ASN A 483 -23.53 4.30 32.96
CA ASN A 483 -23.49 3.08 33.78
C ASN A 483 -22.32 2.15 33.46
N ALA A 484 -21.17 2.71 33.03
CA ALA A 484 -19.99 1.96 32.63
C ALA A 484 -18.93 1.89 33.74
N GLU A 485 -18.90 2.83 34.68
CA GLU A 485 -17.84 2.96 35.68
C GLU A 485 -17.63 1.70 36.53
N GLU A 486 -18.72 1.07 36.98
CA GLU A 486 -18.64 -0.12 37.82
C GLU A 486 -17.87 -1.26 37.14
N PHE A 487 -18.22 -1.61 35.89
CA PHE A 487 -17.51 -2.67 35.21
C PHE A 487 -16.08 -2.26 34.81
N ILE A 488 -15.84 -0.96 34.50
CA ILE A 488 -14.49 -0.45 34.19
C ILE A 488 -13.56 -0.64 35.38
N LEU A 489 -14.02 -0.31 36.58
CA LEU A 489 -13.21 -0.47 37.81
C LEU A 489 -12.92 -1.94 38.15
N ASN A 490 -13.77 -2.86 37.69
CA ASN A 490 -13.57 -4.31 37.84
C ASN A 490 -12.64 -4.92 36.77
N LEU A 491 -12.19 -4.16 35.77
CA LEU A 491 -11.18 -4.61 34.84
C LEU A 491 -9.78 -4.55 35.48
N GLU A 492 -8.87 -5.42 35.04
CA GLU A 492 -7.51 -5.58 35.60
C GLU A 492 -6.75 -4.26 35.82
N ASN A 493 -6.83 -3.33 34.85
CA ASN A 493 -6.18 -2.02 34.90
C ASN A 493 -7.20 -0.85 34.83
N GLY A 494 -8.46 -1.09 35.17
CA GLY A 494 -9.50 -0.06 35.12
C GLY A 494 -9.59 0.64 33.76
N TYR A 495 -9.53 1.97 33.79
CA TYR A 495 -9.56 2.80 32.57
C TYR A 495 -8.38 2.60 31.62
N GLU A 496 -7.24 2.09 32.10
CA GLU A 496 -6.05 1.80 31.28
C GLU A 496 -6.06 0.39 30.70
N THR A 497 -7.13 -0.38 30.90
CA THR A 497 -7.26 -1.72 30.32
C THR A 497 -7.38 -1.63 28.80
N VAL A 498 -6.50 -2.33 28.07
CA VAL A 498 -6.58 -2.52 26.61
C VAL A 498 -7.63 -3.57 26.29
N ILE A 499 -8.67 -3.17 25.57
CA ILE A 499 -9.90 -3.98 25.37
C ILE A 499 -9.83 -4.96 24.18
N GLY A 500 -8.70 -4.98 23.44
CA GLY A 500 -8.48 -5.87 22.31
C GLY A 500 -9.19 -5.45 21.02
N GLU A 501 -9.01 -6.23 19.95
CA GLU A 501 -9.61 -5.95 18.65
C GLU A 501 -11.15 -5.93 18.74
N SER A 502 -11.74 -4.84 18.25
CA SER A 502 -13.21 -4.60 18.33
C SER A 502 -13.80 -4.80 19.73
N GLY A 503 -12.99 -4.63 20.79
CA GLY A 503 -13.42 -4.81 22.17
C GLY A 503 -13.79 -6.26 22.52
N ASN A 504 -13.11 -7.26 21.95
CA ASN A 504 -13.43 -8.68 22.11
C ASN A 504 -13.38 -9.19 23.57
N LYS A 505 -12.72 -8.44 24.47
CA LYS A 505 -12.67 -8.74 25.90
C LYS A 505 -13.92 -8.28 26.68
N LEU A 506 -14.85 -7.58 26.01
CA LEU A 506 -16.04 -7.00 26.63
C LEU A 506 -17.31 -7.66 26.14
N SER A 507 -18.34 -7.74 27.02
CA SER A 507 -19.68 -8.15 26.61
C SER A 507 -20.34 -7.12 25.70
N GLY A 508 -21.38 -7.50 24.96
CA GLY A 508 -22.15 -6.59 24.09
C GLY A 508 -22.67 -5.37 24.84
N GLY A 509 -23.22 -5.57 26.03
CA GLY A 509 -23.72 -4.48 26.88
C GLY A 509 -22.62 -3.56 27.42
N GLN A 510 -21.42 -4.08 27.70
CA GLN A 510 -20.27 -3.28 28.09
C GLN A 510 -19.78 -2.41 26.92
N LYS A 511 -19.68 -2.98 25.71
CA LYS A 511 -19.32 -2.23 24.49
C LYS A 511 -20.30 -1.09 24.24
N GLN A 512 -21.61 -1.37 24.35
CA GLN A 512 -22.65 -0.39 24.13
C GLN A 512 -22.55 0.76 25.12
N ARG A 513 -22.35 0.47 26.41
CA ARG A 513 -22.18 1.50 27.45
C ARG A 513 -20.95 2.38 27.21
N LEU A 514 -19.83 1.83 26.70
CA LEU A 514 -18.68 2.64 26.28
C LEU A 514 -18.99 3.53 25.08
N SER A 515 -19.76 3.04 24.11
CA SER A 515 -20.22 3.83 22.96
C SER A 515 -21.14 4.98 23.40
N ILE A 516 -22.01 4.74 24.37
CA ILE A 516 -22.85 5.78 24.98
C ILE A 516 -22.00 6.77 25.77
N ALA A 517 -21.04 6.34 26.57
CA ALA A 517 -20.10 7.21 27.28
C ALA A 517 -19.36 8.15 26.32
N ARG A 518 -18.93 7.65 25.15
CA ARG A 518 -18.35 8.45 24.06
C ARG A 518 -19.32 9.55 23.58
N ALA A 519 -20.58 9.20 23.37
CA ALA A 519 -21.62 10.16 22.94
C ALA A 519 -21.95 11.18 24.02
N ILE A 520 -21.98 10.79 25.30
CA ILE A 520 -22.17 11.68 26.45
C ILE A 520 -21.03 12.70 26.54
N LEU A 521 -19.77 12.22 26.44
CA LEU A 521 -18.58 13.07 26.50
C LEU A 521 -18.53 14.08 25.34
N LYS A 522 -19.01 13.70 24.16
CA LYS A 522 -19.12 14.57 22.99
C LYS A 522 -20.15 15.68 23.18
N ASN A 523 -21.24 15.42 23.92
CA ASN A 523 -22.34 16.34 24.23
C ASN A 523 -22.97 17.04 23.00
N PRO A 524 -23.44 16.31 21.98
CA PRO A 524 -23.96 16.88 20.73
C PRO A 524 -25.37 17.45 20.90
N ASP A 525 -25.74 18.46 20.08
CA ASP A 525 -27.11 19.00 20.03
C ASP A 525 -28.11 18.04 19.36
N VAL A 526 -27.63 17.29 18.37
CA VAL A 526 -28.42 16.32 17.59
C VAL A 526 -27.90 14.92 17.84
N LEU A 527 -28.76 14.03 18.29
CA LEU A 527 -28.45 12.66 18.60
C LEU A 527 -29.09 11.71 17.59
N ILE A 528 -28.31 10.78 17.08
CA ILE A 528 -28.75 9.73 16.17
C ILE A 528 -28.50 8.39 16.86
N LEU A 529 -29.59 7.66 17.14
CA LEU A 529 -29.52 6.34 17.79
C LEU A 529 -29.99 5.27 16.80
N ASP A 530 -29.14 4.31 16.48
CA ASP A 530 -29.49 3.18 15.62
C ASP A 530 -29.47 1.88 16.45
N GLU A 531 -30.65 1.34 16.76
CA GLU A 531 -30.89 0.02 17.39
C GLU A 531 -29.94 -0.37 18.56
N ALA A 532 -29.73 0.52 19.50
CA ALA A 532 -28.70 0.41 20.53
C ALA A 532 -28.87 -0.76 21.55
N THR A 533 -29.88 -1.66 21.42
CA THR A 533 -30.23 -2.65 22.48
C THR A 533 -30.57 -4.06 21.97
N SER A 534 -30.47 -4.38 20.68
CA SER A 534 -31.06 -5.60 20.06
C SER A 534 -30.45 -6.95 20.47
N ALA A 535 -29.26 -6.98 21.08
CA ALA A 535 -28.53 -8.20 21.40
C ALA A 535 -28.07 -8.31 22.87
N LEU A 536 -28.77 -7.68 23.80
CA LEU A 536 -28.36 -7.59 25.20
C LEU A 536 -29.20 -8.49 26.12
N ASP A 537 -28.59 -8.99 27.19
CA ASP A 537 -29.28 -9.60 28.31
C ASP A 537 -30.12 -8.57 29.07
N THR A 538 -31.20 -9.00 29.74
CA THR A 538 -32.20 -8.11 30.40
C THR A 538 -31.58 -7.13 31.41
N ALA A 539 -30.56 -7.55 32.16
CA ALA A 539 -29.89 -6.70 33.13
C ALA A 539 -29.06 -5.60 32.44
N SER A 540 -28.25 -5.94 31.45
CA SER A 540 -27.48 -4.99 30.63
C SER A 540 -28.37 -4.07 29.82
N GLU A 541 -29.50 -4.57 29.30
CA GLU A 541 -30.50 -3.77 28.58
C GLU A 541 -31.04 -2.61 29.42
N LYS A 542 -31.42 -2.87 30.68
CA LYS A 542 -31.92 -1.85 31.58
C LYS A 542 -30.90 -0.74 31.85
N LEU A 543 -29.63 -1.10 32.04
CA LEU A 543 -28.53 -0.14 32.24
C LEU A 543 -28.28 0.71 31.00
N VAL A 544 -28.28 0.10 29.82
CA VAL A 544 -28.12 0.78 28.53
C VAL A 544 -29.30 1.71 28.27
N GLN A 545 -30.54 1.26 28.54
CA GLN A 545 -31.76 2.04 28.36
C GLN A 545 -31.74 3.31 29.24
N ASN A 546 -31.39 3.20 30.53
CA ASN A 546 -31.26 4.34 31.43
C ASN A 546 -30.20 5.35 30.93
N ALA A 547 -29.09 4.87 30.43
CA ALA A 547 -28.03 5.71 29.87
C ALA A 547 -28.51 6.45 28.60
N LEU A 548 -29.24 5.76 27.71
CA LEU A 548 -29.83 6.37 26.52
C LEU A 548 -30.87 7.41 26.85
N GLU A 549 -31.75 7.15 27.84
CA GLU A 549 -32.75 8.12 28.31
C GLU A 549 -32.11 9.41 28.86
N TYR A 550 -31.02 9.25 29.65
CA TYR A 550 -30.23 10.38 30.10
C TYR A 550 -29.64 11.16 28.94
N LEU A 551 -29.05 10.42 27.96
CA LEU A 551 -28.41 11.00 26.79
C LEU A 551 -29.41 11.77 25.91
N MET A 552 -30.65 11.29 25.75
CA MET A 552 -31.70 11.95 24.95
C MET A 552 -32.30 13.19 25.63
N LYS A 553 -32.20 13.31 26.97
CA LYS A 553 -32.84 14.40 27.73
C LYS A 553 -32.35 15.75 27.25
N ASN A 554 -33.29 16.64 26.90
CA ASN A 554 -33.06 18.01 26.41
C ASN A 554 -32.26 18.09 25.10
N ARG A 555 -32.24 17.01 24.28
CA ARG A 555 -31.56 16.98 22.96
C ARG A 555 -32.56 16.69 21.85
N THR A 556 -32.20 17.11 20.65
CA THR A 556 -32.92 16.74 19.44
C THR A 556 -32.47 15.33 19.03
N SER A 557 -33.40 14.37 18.97
CA SER A 557 -33.04 12.96 18.81
C SER A 557 -33.78 12.32 17.63
N LEU A 558 -33.05 11.66 16.75
CA LEU A 558 -33.57 10.77 15.73
C LEU A 558 -33.23 9.33 16.13
N VAL A 559 -34.22 8.53 16.43
CA VAL A 559 -34.07 7.18 16.97
C VAL A 559 -34.61 6.15 15.99
N ILE A 560 -33.78 5.25 15.52
CA ILE A 560 -34.20 4.05 14.80
C ILE A 560 -34.54 3.02 15.88
N ALA A 561 -35.84 2.84 16.11
CA ALA A 561 -36.29 2.10 17.27
C ALA A 561 -36.76 0.70 16.88
N HIS A 562 -36.24 -0.29 17.61
CA HIS A 562 -36.65 -1.70 17.55
C HIS A 562 -37.27 -2.16 18.90
N ARG A 563 -37.27 -1.28 19.93
CA ARG A 563 -37.84 -1.60 21.26
C ARG A 563 -39.00 -0.69 21.56
N LEU A 564 -40.08 -1.31 22.02
CA LEU A 564 -41.33 -0.60 22.36
C LEU A 564 -41.12 0.46 23.44
N SER A 565 -40.28 0.21 24.44
CA SER A 565 -39.94 1.16 25.51
C SER A 565 -39.36 2.49 25.01
N THR A 566 -38.55 2.44 23.96
CA THR A 566 -37.96 3.64 23.33
C THR A 566 -39.00 4.37 22.48
N ILE A 567 -39.82 3.60 21.72
CA ILE A 567 -40.85 4.13 20.82
C ILE A 567 -41.94 4.88 21.59
N GLN A 568 -42.38 4.32 22.72
CA GLN A 568 -43.47 4.89 23.53
C GLN A 568 -43.17 6.30 24.09
N LYS A 569 -41.90 6.60 24.31
CA LYS A 569 -41.42 7.87 24.88
C LYS A 569 -41.13 8.94 23.82
N ALA A 570 -41.19 8.62 22.53
CA ALA A 570 -40.95 9.56 21.45
C ALA A 570 -42.10 10.56 21.30
N ASP A 571 -41.75 11.82 21.01
CA ASP A 571 -42.72 12.89 20.75
C ASP A 571 -43.49 12.64 19.45
N LEU A 572 -42.82 12.07 18.46
CA LEU A 572 -43.38 11.69 17.17
C LEU A 572 -42.85 10.32 16.75
N ILE A 573 -43.74 9.44 16.34
CA ILE A 573 -43.42 8.16 15.72
C ILE A 573 -43.69 8.29 14.23
N VAL A 574 -42.73 7.88 13.41
CA VAL A 574 -42.80 7.88 11.96
C VAL A 574 -42.66 6.43 11.47
N VAL A 575 -43.72 5.90 10.88
CA VAL A 575 -43.76 4.55 10.35
C VAL A 575 -43.34 4.57 8.90
N MET A 576 -42.27 3.82 8.59
CA MET A 576 -41.69 3.73 7.25
C MET A 576 -41.98 2.37 6.61
N ASN A 577 -42.37 2.39 5.34
CA ASN A 577 -42.52 1.20 4.51
C ASN A 577 -41.95 1.47 3.12
N LYS A 578 -41.01 0.62 2.65
CA LYS A 578 -40.40 0.67 1.32
C LYS A 578 -39.90 2.07 0.90
N GLY A 579 -39.37 2.83 1.85
CA GLY A 579 -38.77 4.15 1.61
C GLY A 579 -39.70 5.33 1.71
N GLU A 580 -41.00 5.12 2.07
CA GLU A 580 -42.03 6.13 2.21
C GLU A 580 -42.50 6.20 3.66
N ILE A 581 -43.02 7.37 4.10
CA ILE A 581 -43.70 7.52 5.36
C ILE A 581 -45.16 7.13 5.15
N VAL A 582 -45.64 6.11 5.90
CA VAL A 582 -47.02 5.63 5.78
C VAL A 582 -47.90 6.12 6.91
N GLU A 583 -47.36 6.34 8.11
CA GLU A 583 -48.10 6.80 9.27
C GLU A 583 -47.21 7.71 10.14
N THR A 584 -47.82 8.73 10.77
CA THR A 584 -47.16 9.57 11.76
C THR A 584 -48.11 9.85 12.92
N GLY A 585 -47.60 9.85 14.14
CA GLY A 585 -48.40 10.13 15.32
C GLY A 585 -47.65 9.87 16.62
N ASN A 586 -48.30 9.98 17.75
CA ASN A 586 -47.76 9.49 19.02
C ASN A 586 -48.26 8.05 19.31
N HIS A 587 -47.67 7.39 20.30
CA HIS A 587 -47.99 6.00 20.64
C HIS A 587 -49.51 5.80 20.86
N LYS A 588 -50.16 6.70 21.61
CA LYS A 588 -51.59 6.58 21.92
C LYS A 588 -52.46 6.70 20.67
N SER A 589 -52.18 7.66 19.80
CA SER A 589 -52.96 7.90 18.58
C SER A 589 -52.82 6.74 17.59
N LEU A 590 -51.62 6.18 17.43
CA LEU A 590 -51.36 5.08 16.49
C LEU A 590 -51.84 3.71 16.98
N MET A 591 -51.95 3.50 18.31
CA MET A 591 -52.53 2.30 18.89
C MET A 591 -54.07 2.30 18.87
N GLY A 592 -54.71 3.50 18.80
CA GLY A 592 -56.14 3.66 18.80
C GLY A 592 -56.84 3.30 17.47
N VAL A 593 -56.09 3.07 16.39
CA VAL A 593 -56.57 2.74 15.05
C VAL A 593 -55.97 1.42 14.55
N ASP A 594 -56.61 0.75 13.59
CA ASP A 594 -56.01 -0.41 12.91
C ASP A 594 -54.91 0.09 11.99
N SER A 595 -53.74 0.25 12.55
CA SER A 595 -52.58 0.87 11.91
C SER A 595 -51.46 -0.15 11.64
N THR A 596 -50.56 0.17 10.70
CA THR A 596 -49.34 -0.58 10.48
C THR A 596 -48.47 -0.59 11.75
N TYR A 597 -48.47 0.55 12.49
CA TYR A 597 -47.81 0.65 13.79
C TYR A 597 -48.31 -0.36 14.79
N LYS A 598 -49.66 -0.47 14.96
CA LYS A 598 -50.25 -1.43 15.87
C LYS A 598 -49.85 -2.86 15.55
N LYS A 599 -49.90 -3.23 14.27
CA LYS A 599 -49.45 -4.58 13.82
C LYS A 599 -47.98 -4.85 14.16
N LEU A 600 -47.10 -3.83 14.05
CA LEU A 600 -45.67 -3.98 14.40
C LEU A 600 -45.50 -4.10 15.94
N VAL A 601 -46.29 -3.39 16.75
CA VAL A 601 -46.24 -3.51 18.20
C VAL A 601 -46.75 -4.87 18.66
N ASP A 602 -47.89 -5.34 18.10
CA ASP A 602 -48.47 -6.63 18.45
C ASP A 602 -47.51 -7.79 18.14
N LEU A 603 -46.71 -7.69 17.06
CA LEU A 603 -45.66 -8.64 16.73
C LEU A 603 -44.45 -8.62 17.66
N GLN A 604 -44.21 -7.53 18.40
CA GLN A 604 -43.12 -7.40 19.38
C GLN A 604 -43.49 -7.82 20.80
N THR A 605 -44.77 -7.99 21.07
CA THR A 605 -45.31 -8.26 22.42
C THR A 605 -45.43 -9.78 22.70
N PHE A 606 -44.97 -10.63 21.79
CA PHE A 606 -44.94 -12.11 21.95
C PHE A 606 -43.52 -12.64 22.20
#